data_69dcf11cb98294c53a8bf8c8ab21a7c4
#
_entry.id   69dcf11cb98294c53a8bf8c8ab21a7c4
#
_cell.length_a   1.000
_cell.length_b   1.000
_cell.length_c   1.000
_cell.angle_alpha   90.00
_cell.angle_beta   90.00
_cell.angle_gamma   90.00
#
_symmetry.space_group_name_H-M   'P 1'
#
loop_
_entity.id
_entity.type
_entity.pdbx_description
1 polymer ?
#
loop_
_entity_poly.entity_id
_entity_poly.type
_entity_poly.pdbx_seq_one_letter_code
_entity_poly.pdbx_strand_id
1 'polypeptide(L)'
;TLHASNVCGTRMPLDALGEICQRHQLYFVVDSAQTAGIVPINMDKMHIDALAFTGHKGLRGPQGTGGFLVSQELAEQMEPLISGGTGSVSHTEEIPDFMPDRFESGTPNLPGIYGLHEALLYLKTHSLQAINEKELSLTGYFLEQLQALDDTGRHIRIIGKKDLTDRNAVVSIQTPEIDMSQVAWQLDNEYGVMTRV
;
A
#
# COMPACT_ATOMS: atom_id res chain seq x y z
N THR A 1 -8.10 2.54 -8.59
CA THR A 1 -8.56 2.46 -7.19
C THR A 1 -7.40 2.19 -6.22
N LEU A 2 -7.56 2.48 -4.93
CA LEU A 2 -6.67 1.97 -3.89
C LEU A 2 -7.08 0.53 -3.52
N HIS A 3 -6.11 -0.32 -3.15
CA HIS A 3 -6.39 -1.69 -2.68
C HIS A 3 -6.81 -1.72 -1.21
N ALA A 4 -6.20 -0.89 -0.37
CA ALA A 4 -6.66 -0.74 1.02
C ALA A 4 -6.55 0.69 1.50
N SER A 5 -7.49 1.08 2.36
CA SER A 5 -7.50 2.39 2.99
C SER A 5 -6.36 2.53 4.00
N ASN A 6 -5.59 3.60 3.90
CA ASN A 6 -4.60 3.98 4.89
C ASN A 6 -5.20 4.57 6.18
N VAL A 7 -6.50 4.84 6.17
CA VAL A 7 -7.24 5.38 7.32
C VAL A 7 -7.91 4.26 8.12
N CYS A 8 -8.74 3.46 7.49
CA CYS A 8 -9.54 2.45 8.21
C CYS A 8 -9.10 1.00 7.94
N GLY A 9 -8.10 0.79 7.12
CA GLY A 9 -7.58 -0.54 6.80
C GLY A 9 -8.48 -1.40 5.90
N THR A 10 -9.66 -0.94 5.52
CA THR A 10 -10.58 -1.72 4.68
C THR A 10 -9.98 -1.98 3.31
N ARG A 11 -9.99 -3.24 2.88
CA ARG A 11 -9.54 -3.69 1.55
C ARG A 11 -10.68 -3.70 0.54
N MET A 12 -10.37 -3.29 -0.68
CA MET A 12 -11.27 -3.37 -1.83
C MET A 12 -11.20 -4.76 -2.46
N PRO A 13 -12.32 -5.30 -2.96
CA PRO A 13 -12.38 -6.61 -3.60
C PRO A 13 -11.83 -6.54 -5.04
N LEU A 14 -10.48 -6.61 -5.20
CA LEU A 14 -9.83 -6.41 -6.49
C LEU A 14 -10.25 -7.44 -7.55
N ASP A 15 -10.46 -8.69 -7.16
CA ASP A 15 -10.91 -9.74 -8.10
C ASP A 15 -12.24 -9.33 -8.77
N ALA A 16 -13.24 -8.95 -7.98
CA ALA A 16 -14.55 -8.52 -8.49
C ALA A 16 -14.46 -7.22 -9.31
N LEU A 17 -13.62 -6.27 -8.88
CA LEU A 17 -13.42 -5.03 -9.61
C LEU A 17 -12.71 -5.27 -10.93
N GLY A 18 -11.69 -6.14 -10.96
CA GLY A 18 -10.98 -6.50 -12.17
C GLY A 18 -11.88 -7.19 -13.19
N GLU A 19 -12.74 -8.12 -12.75
CA GLU A 19 -13.73 -8.75 -13.62
C GLU A 19 -14.71 -7.72 -14.25
N ILE A 20 -15.09 -6.69 -13.48
CA ILE A 20 -15.92 -5.61 -14.01
C ILE A 20 -15.15 -4.80 -15.06
N CYS A 21 -13.92 -4.41 -14.74
CA CYS A 21 -13.07 -3.66 -15.66
C CYS A 21 -12.84 -4.43 -16.96
N GLN A 22 -12.53 -5.73 -16.88
CA GLN A 22 -12.34 -6.59 -18.05
C GLN A 22 -13.62 -6.65 -18.92
N ARG A 23 -14.80 -6.87 -18.32
CA ARG A 23 -16.07 -6.92 -19.06
C ARG A 23 -16.42 -5.62 -19.78
N HIS A 24 -16.00 -4.50 -19.23
CA HIS A 24 -16.27 -3.18 -19.77
C HIS A 24 -15.10 -2.59 -20.56
N GLN A 25 -14.04 -3.37 -20.78
CA GLN A 25 -12.82 -2.94 -21.50
C GLN A 25 -12.22 -1.66 -20.90
N LEU A 26 -12.16 -1.60 -19.57
CA LEU A 26 -11.58 -0.48 -18.81
C LEU A 26 -10.19 -0.87 -18.30
N TYR A 27 -9.25 0.02 -18.38
CA TYR A 27 -7.97 -0.16 -17.71
C TYR A 27 -8.14 -0.12 -16.20
N PHE A 28 -7.58 -1.12 -15.53
CA PHE A 28 -7.65 -1.27 -14.08
C PHE A 28 -6.31 -0.91 -13.43
N VAL A 29 -6.26 0.29 -12.85
CA VAL A 29 -5.09 0.83 -12.17
C VAL A 29 -5.29 0.75 -10.66
N VAL A 30 -4.34 0.13 -9.95
CA VAL A 30 -4.41 -0.15 -8.52
C VAL A 30 -3.25 0.49 -7.78
N ASP A 31 -3.56 1.23 -6.72
CA ASP A 31 -2.58 1.66 -5.72
C ASP A 31 -2.50 0.60 -4.60
N SER A 32 -1.37 -0.08 -4.52
CA SER A 32 -1.09 -1.13 -3.53
C SER A 32 -0.19 -0.66 -2.38
N ALA A 33 -0.04 0.63 -2.17
CA ALA A 33 0.86 1.18 -1.16
C ALA A 33 0.61 0.65 0.27
N GLN A 34 -0.60 0.19 0.58
CA GLN A 34 -0.96 -0.39 1.87
C GLN A 34 -0.95 -1.93 1.88
N THR A 35 -0.77 -2.59 0.73
CA THR A 35 -1.00 -4.03 0.61
C THR A 35 0.17 -4.79 -0.02
N ALA A 36 1.00 -4.13 -0.83
CA ALA A 36 2.23 -4.72 -1.35
C ALA A 36 3.14 -5.16 -0.19
N GLY A 37 3.54 -6.43 -0.19
CA GLY A 37 4.32 -7.04 0.90
C GLY A 37 3.51 -7.49 2.12
N ILE A 38 2.18 -7.34 2.11
CA ILE A 38 1.27 -7.78 3.17
C ILE A 38 0.36 -8.91 2.68
N VAL A 39 -0.26 -8.73 1.51
CA VAL A 39 -1.13 -9.74 0.91
C VAL A 39 -0.67 -10.07 -0.51
N PRO A 40 -0.89 -11.30 -0.99
CA PRO A 40 -0.60 -11.65 -2.36
C PRO A 40 -1.45 -10.82 -3.33
N ILE A 41 -0.80 -10.27 -4.36
CA ILE A 41 -1.45 -9.59 -5.48
C ILE A 41 -0.96 -10.26 -6.76
N ASN A 42 -1.87 -10.66 -7.61
CA ASN A 42 -1.55 -11.25 -8.90
C ASN A 42 -2.26 -10.45 -10.00
N MET A 43 -1.48 -9.67 -10.75
CA MET A 43 -2.02 -8.75 -11.75
C MET A 43 -2.82 -9.47 -12.82
N ASP A 44 -2.34 -10.62 -13.32
CA ASP A 44 -3.02 -11.37 -14.37
C ASP A 44 -4.38 -11.91 -13.91
N LYS A 45 -4.42 -12.54 -12.73
CA LYS A 45 -5.68 -13.10 -12.18
C LYS A 45 -6.69 -12.03 -11.79
N MET A 46 -6.22 -10.89 -11.33
CA MET A 46 -7.04 -9.76 -10.90
C MET A 46 -7.31 -8.76 -12.02
N HIS A 47 -6.87 -9.04 -13.24
CA HIS A 47 -7.01 -8.18 -14.43
C HIS A 47 -6.52 -6.75 -14.19
N ILE A 48 -5.38 -6.61 -13.51
CA ILE A 48 -4.77 -5.32 -13.20
C ILE A 48 -3.82 -4.92 -14.31
N ASP A 49 -4.04 -3.76 -14.93
CA ASP A 49 -3.19 -3.23 -16.00
C ASP A 49 -2.02 -2.41 -15.46
N ALA A 50 -2.20 -1.73 -14.33
CA ALA A 50 -1.11 -1.07 -13.64
C ALA A 50 -1.24 -1.16 -12.12
N LEU A 51 -0.10 -1.41 -11.45
CA LEU A 51 0.00 -1.55 -10.00
C LEU A 51 1.09 -0.64 -9.46
N ALA A 52 0.71 0.42 -8.76
CA ALA A 52 1.64 1.29 -8.06
C ALA A 52 1.94 0.78 -6.65
N PHE A 53 3.20 0.87 -6.21
CA PHE A 53 3.62 0.43 -4.89
C PHE A 53 4.65 1.38 -4.27
N THR A 54 4.75 1.36 -2.96
CA THR A 54 5.80 2.06 -2.20
C THR A 54 6.72 1.07 -1.49
N GLY A 55 8.03 1.31 -1.54
CA GLY A 55 9.02 0.38 -1.01
C GLY A 55 9.12 0.37 0.52
N HIS A 56 8.83 1.48 1.19
CA HIS A 56 9.11 1.66 2.63
C HIS A 56 7.99 1.20 3.59
N LYS A 57 6.90 0.63 3.08
CA LYS A 57 5.80 0.08 3.89
C LYS A 57 5.90 -1.45 4.00
N GLY A 58 4.88 -2.17 3.59
CA GLY A 58 4.86 -3.64 3.67
C GLY A 58 6.00 -4.33 2.94
N LEU A 59 6.57 -3.73 1.92
CA LEU A 59 7.77 -4.22 1.24
C LEU A 59 9.07 -4.07 2.06
N ARG A 60 9.04 -3.32 3.19
CA ARG A 60 10.13 -3.20 4.16
C ARG A 60 11.44 -2.60 3.63
N GLY A 61 11.40 -1.97 2.47
CA GLY A 61 12.53 -1.28 1.86
C GLY A 61 12.75 0.12 2.42
N PRO A 62 13.80 0.81 1.96
CA PRO A 62 14.10 2.18 2.37
C PRO A 62 13.05 3.19 1.91
N GLN A 63 12.98 4.33 2.59
CA GLN A 63 12.24 5.49 2.11
C GLN A 63 12.82 5.99 0.77
N GLY A 64 11.99 6.66 -0.03
CA GLY A 64 12.39 7.15 -1.34
C GLY A 64 12.50 6.05 -2.41
N THR A 65 11.93 4.86 -2.13
CA THR A 65 11.79 3.77 -3.10
C THR A 65 10.33 3.45 -3.35
N GLY A 66 10.05 3.01 -4.55
CA GLY A 66 8.75 2.61 -5.01
C GLY A 66 8.76 2.46 -6.52
N GLY A 67 7.63 2.17 -7.09
CA GLY A 67 7.52 2.00 -8.54
C GLY A 67 6.11 1.64 -8.95
N PHE A 68 5.98 1.30 -10.22
CA PHE A 68 4.76 0.72 -10.73
C PHE A 68 5.10 -0.42 -11.70
N LEU A 69 4.24 -1.40 -11.75
CA LEU A 69 4.20 -2.43 -12.77
C LEU A 69 3.08 -2.06 -13.73
N VAL A 70 3.29 -2.22 -15.02
CA VAL A 70 2.31 -1.84 -16.04
C VAL A 70 2.30 -2.89 -17.14
N SER A 71 1.11 -3.20 -17.69
CA SER A 71 0.98 -4.04 -18.87
C SER A 71 1.59 -3.34 -20.07
N GLN A 72 2.13 -4.13 -21.02
CA GLN A 72 2.71 -3.56 -22.22
C GLN A 72 1.69 -2.73 -23.02
N GLU A 73 0.46 -3.23 -23.14
CA GLU A 73 -0.62 -2.55 -23.85
C GLU A 73 -0.92 -1.15 -23.27
N LEU A 74 -0.99 -1.05 -21.94
CA LEU A 74 -1.23 0.25 -21.29
C LEU A 74 0.01 1.14 -21.40
N ALA A 75 1.22 0.59 -21.24
CA ALA A 75 2.47 1.36 -21.33
C ALA A 75 2.65 2.04 -22.70
N GLU A 76 2.23 1.37 -23.78
CA GLU A 76 2.28 1.92 -25.14
C GLU A 76 1.33 3.12 -25.34
N GLN A 77 0.26 3.20 -24.55
CA GLN A 77 -0.73 4.28 -24.60
C GLN A 77 -0.47 5.41 -23.60
N MET A 78 0.42 5.16 -22.64
CA MET A 78 0.77 6.17 -21.64
C MET A 78 1.83 7.12 -22.19
N GLU A 79 1.70 8.40 -21.82
CA GLU A 79 2.74 9.40 -22.03
C GLU A 79 3.47 9.68 -20.72
N PRO A 80 4.83 9.76 -20.74
CA PRO A 80 5.58 10.17 -19.56
C PRO A 80 5.21 11.59 -19.12
N LEU A 81 4.86 11.74 -17.86
CA LEU A 81 4.57 13.05 -17.29
C LEU A 81 5.85 13.85 -17.01
N ILE A 82 6.94 13.15 -16.73
CA ILE A 82 8.24 13.72 -16.42
C ILE A 82 9.23 13.18 -17.46
N SER A 83 9.94 14.08 -18.12
CA SER A 83 10.99 13.78 -19.06
C SER A 83 12.36 14.24 -18.56
N GLY A 84 13.41 13.56 -18.99
CA GLY A 84 14.79 13.88 -18.64
C GLY A 84 15.77 12.87 -19.22
N GLY A 85 17.05 13.07 -19.01
CA GLY A 85 18.08 12.13 -19.47
C GLY A 85 17.94 10.78 -18.76
N THR A 86 17.92 9.70 -19.53
CA THR A 86 17.84 8.32 -19.03
C THR A 86 19.21 7.64 -19.00
N GLY A 87 20.22 8.22 -19.70
CA GLY A 87 21.54 7.63 -19.85
C GLY A 87 21.67 6.57 -20.94
N SER A 88 20.55 6.10 -21.49
CA SER A 88 20.52 5.05 -22.54
C SER A 88 20.56 5.63 -23.97
N VAL A 89 19.87 6.76 -24.20
CA VAL A 89 19.77 7.43 -25.50
C VAL A 89 20.15 8.91 -25.35
N SER A 90 21.42 9.17 -25.05
CA SER A 90 21.90 10.52 -24.70
C SER A 90 22.14 11.44 -25.91
N HIS A 91 22.02 10.92 -27.14
CA HIS A 91 22.31 11.66 -28.39
C HIS A 91 21.08 12.34 -29.00
N THR A 92 19.91 12.13 -28.42
CA THR A 92 18.66 12.77 -28.84
C THR A 92 17.96 13.47 -27.67
N GLU A 93 17.06 14.40 -27.98
CA GLU A 93 16.16 15.04 -27.00
C GLU A 93 14.82 14.28 -26.86
N GLU A 94 14.65 13.18 -27.59
CA GLU A 94 13.45 12.36 -27.58
C GLU A 94 13.46 11.39 -26.41
N ILE A 95 12.28 11.14 -25.86
CA ILE A 95 12.10 10.13 -24.80
C ILE A 95 12.20 8.75 -25.42
N PRO A 96 12.95 7.79 -24.82
CA PRO A 96 13.01 6.42 -25.31
C PRO A 96 11.63 5.75 -25.36
N ASP A 97 11.41 4.92 -26.37
CA ASP A 97 10.17 4.16 -26.53
C ASP A 97 10.13 2.88 -25.69
N PHE A 98 11.28 2.43 -25.18
CA PHE A 98 11.40 1.16 -24.47
C PHE A 98 11.36 1.30 -22.96
N MET A 99 10.86 0.25 -22.31
CA MET A 99 10.79 0.14 -20.85
C MET A 99 12.13 -0.38 -20.27
N PRO A 100 12.54 0.04 -19.07
CA PRO A 100 11.83 0.98 -18.17
C PRO A 100 12.13 2.45 -18.48
N ASP A 101 13.08 2.77 -19.34
CA ASP A 101 13.68 4.08 -19.57
C ASP A 101 12.65 5.15 -19.97
N ARG A 102 11.58 4.72 -20.66
CA ARG A 102 10.47 5.61 -21.04
C ARG A 102 9.88 6.37 -19.84
N PHE A 103 9.82 5.74 -18.67
CA PHE A 103 9.21 6.30 -17.46
C PHE A 103 10.21 6.56 -16.33
N GLU A 104 11.52 6.31 -16.57
CA GLU A 104 12.57 6.53 -15.60
C GLU A 104 13.53 7.63 -16.06
N SER A 105 13.24 8.88 -15.69
CA SER A 105 14.10 10.01 -16.00
C SER A 105 15.08 10.30 -14.88
N GLY A 106 16.32 10.62 -15.22
CA GLY A 106 17.41 10.92 -14.30
C GLY A 106 18.11 9.69 -13.73
N THR A 107 19.06 9.92 -12.85
CA THR A 107 19.82 8.85 -12.18
C THR A 107 18.98 8.20 -11.08
N PRO A 108 18.72 6.89 -11.14
CA PRO A 108 17.91 6.20 -10.14
C PRO A 108 18.60 6.17 -8.78
N ASN A 109 17.80 6.05 -7.70
CA ASN A 109 18.27 5.87 -6.33
C ASN A 109 18.84 4.45 -6.13
N LEU A 110 20.03 4.18 -6.66
CA LEU A 110 20.66 2.85 -6.59
C LEU A 110 20.79 2.32 -5.16
N PRO A 111 21.26 3.10 -4.14
CA PRO A 111 21.30 2.61 -2.78
C PRO A 111 19.94 2.17 -2.25
N GLY A 112 18.89 2.93 -2.54
CA GLY A 112 17.53 2.59 -2.17
C GLY A 112 17.01 1.34 -2.89
N ILE A 113 17.32 1.19 -4.18
CA ILE A 113 16.94 0.00 -4.98
C ILE A 113 17.62 -1.26 -4.43
N TYR A 114 18.91 -1.20 -4.08
CA TYR A 114 19.60 -2.33 -3.44
C TYR A 114 18.99 -2.66 -2.08
N GLY A 115 18.66 -1.64 -1.27
CA GLY A 115 17.98 -1.85 0.01
C GLY A 115 16.58 -2.49 -0.16
N LEU A 116 15.83 -2.08 -1.19
CA LEU A 116 14.55 -2.70 -1.53
C LEU A 116 14.74 -4.15 -2.01
N HIS A 117 15.77 -4.42 -2.80
CA HIS A 117 16.10 -5.78 -3.23
C HIS A 117 16.33 -6.71 -2.03
N GLU A 118 17.14 -6.31 -1.06
CA GLU A 118 17.38 -7.11 0.15
C GLU A 118 16.10 -7.32 0.97
N ALA A 119 15.25 -6.29 1.07
CA ALA A 119 13.95 -6.40 1.72
C ALA A 119 13.02 -7.41 1.01
N LEU A 120 13.02 -7.43 -0.32
CA LEU A 120 12.27 -8.40 -1.11
C LEU A 120 12.81 -9.84 -0.94
N LEU A 121 14.13 -10.02 -0.84
CA LEU A 121 14.73 -11.32 -0.50
C LEU A 121 14.30 -11.77 0.90
N TYR A 122 14.28 -10.87 1.87
CA TYR A 122 13.73 -11.16 3.21
C TYR A 122 12.28 -11.63 3.14
N LEU A 123 11.42 -10.93 2.44
CA LEU A 123 10.00 -11.30 2.27
C LEU A 123 9.84 -12.64 1.54
N LYS A 124 10.73 -12.96 0.59
CA LYS A 124 10.73 -14.24 -0.12
C LYS A 124 11.08 -15.42 0.79
N THR A 125 11.93 -15.20 1.79
CA THR A 125 12.32 -16.24 2.78
C THR A 125 11.31 -16.36 3.91
N HIS A 126 10.56 -15.28 4.20
CA HIS A 126 9.54 -15.23 5.23
C HIS A 126 8.17 -15.20 4.58
N SER A 127 7.31 -16.14 4.87
CA SER A 127 5.98 -16.25 4.27
C SER A 127 5.16 -14.96 4.46
N LEU A 128 4.70 -14.36 3.37
CA LEU A 128 3.74 -13.24 3.42
C LEU A 128 2.48 -13.61 4.20
N GLN A 129 2.05 -14.86 4.07
CA GLN A 129 0.90 -15.37 4.82
C GLN A 129 1.16 -15.32 6.33
N ALA A 130 2.31 -15.77 6.79
CA ALA A 130 2.67 -15.75 8.21
C ALA A 130 2.76 -14.32 8.76
N ILE A 131 3.28 -13.38 7.96
CA ILE A 131 3.32 -11.96 8.31
C ILE A 131 1.90 -11.40 8.47
N ASN A 132 1.04 -11.61 7.47
CA ASN A 132 -0.34 -11.14 7.49
C ASN A 132 -1.14 -11.78 8.63
N GLU A 133 -1.00 -13.07 8.88
CA GLU A 133 -1.64 -13.77 10.01
C GLU A 133 -1.23 -13.18 11.35
N LYS A 134 0.06 -12.88 11.53
CA LYS A 134 0.54 -12.21 12.75
C LYS A 134 -0.05 -10.82 12.93
N GLU A 135 -0.07 -10.01 11.87
CA GLU A 135 -0.66 -8.68 11.90
C GLU A 135 -2.17 -8.72 12.21
N LEU A 136 -2.90 -9.64 11.58
CA LEU A 136 -4.34 -9.81 11.83
C LEU A 136 -4.62 -10.34 13.24
N SER A 137 -3.80 -11.25 13.76
CA SER A 137 -3.92 -11.74 15.13
C SER A 137 -3.79 -10.61 16.16
N LEU A 138 -2.79 -9.74 15.97
CA LEU A 138 -2.61 -8.56 16.84
C LEU A 138 -3.76 -7.55 16.69
N THR A 139 -4.23 -7.38 15.46
CA THR A 139 -5.39 -6.51 15.19
C THR A 139 -6.65 -7.03 15.85
N GLY A 140 -6.91 -8.34 15.78
CA GLY A 140 -8.03 -8.99 16.46
C GLY A 140 -7.99 -8.78 17.96
N TYR A 141 -6.85 -9.07 18.57
CA TYR A 141 -6.65 -8.84 19.99
C TYR A 141 -6.93 -7.36 20.38
N PHE A 142 -6.41 -6.41 19.59
CA PHE A 142 -6.64 -5.00 19.86
C PHE A 142 -8.12 -4.60 19.73
N LEU A 143 -8.83 -5.08 18.72
CA LEU A 143 -10.26 -4.83 18.53
C LEU A 143 -11.10 -5.42 19.66
N GLU A 144 -10.76 -6.64 20.13
CA GLU A 144 -11.43 -7.27 21.27
C GLU A 144 -11.23 -6.48 22.55
N GLN A 145 -10.02 -5.98 22.81
CA GLN A 145 -9.76 -5.14 23.98
C GLN A 145 -10.50 -3.80 23.91
N LEU A 146 -10.54 -3.16 22.75
CA LEU A 146 -11.32 -1.92 22.57
C LEU A 146 -12.81 -2.15 22.81
N GLN A 147 -13.35 -3.26 22.32
CA GLN A 147 -14.74 -3.62 22.54
C GLN A 147 -15.03 -3.93 24.03
N ALA A 148 -14.10 -4.57 24.73
CA ALA A 148 -14.23 -4.83 26.16
C ALA A 148 -14.19 -3.55 27.02
N LEU A 149 -13.45 -2.53 26.56
CA LEU A 149 -13.40 -1.21 27.22
C LEU A 149 -14.68 -0.40 27.03
N ASP A 150 -15.31 -0.51 25.87
CA ASP A 150 -16.57 0.18 25.55
C ASP A 150 -17.47 -0.69 24.68
N ASP A 151 -18.23 -1.58 25.31
CA ASP A 151 -19.18 -2.48 24.67
C ASP A 151 -20.35 -1.74 23.99
N THR A 152 -20.64 -0.54 24.46
CA THR A 152 -21.71 0.31 23.93
C THR A 152 -21.31 1.09 22.67
N GLY A 153 -20.01 1.28 22.43
CA GLY A 153 -19.45 2.12 21.37
C GLY A 153 -19.81 3.60 21.51
N ARG A 154 -20.13 4.04 22.73
CA ARG A 154 -20.49 5.45 23.03
C ARG A 154 -19.26 6.33 23.17
N HIS A 155 -18.22 5.80 23.82
CA HIS A 155 -16.99 6.54 24.13
C HIS A 155 -15.89 6.27 23.11
N ILE A 156 -15.82 5.05 22.54
CA ILE A 156 -14.83 4.66 21.55
C ILE A 156 -15.54 4.14 20.30
N ARG A 157 -15.37 4.85 19.20
CA ARG A 157 -15.88 4.42 17.88
C ARG A 157 -14.75 3.91 17.02
N ILE A 158 -14.85 2.67 16.57
CA ILE A 158 -13.96 2.11 15.56
C ILE A 158 -14.44 2.56 14.18
N ILE A 159 -13.55 3.17 13.40
CA ILE A 159 -13.82 3.62 12.04
C ILE A 159 -13.49 2.50 11.05
N GLY A 160 -14.42 2.17 10.18
CA GLY A 160 -14.29 1.07 9.23
C GLY A 160 -14.76 -0.28 9.80
N LYS A 161 -14.19 -1.36 9.28
CA LYS A 161 -14.58 -2.73 9.68
C LYS A 161 -14.17 -3.04 11.12
N LYS A 162 -15.07 -3.69 11.85
CA LYS A 162 -14.84 -4.13 13.23
C LYS A 162 -14.39 -5.59 13.33
N ASP A 163 -14.45 -6.31 12.22
CA ASP A 163 -13.97 -7.70 12.10
C ASP A 163 -12.65 -7.76 11.33
N LEU A 164 -12.10 -8.97 11.16
CA LEU A 164 -10.84 -9.20 10.45
C LEU A 164 -10.99 -9.47 8.96
N THR A 165 -12.21 -9.43 8.43
CA THR A 165 -12.49 -9.74 7.02
C THR A 165 -12.12 -8.55 6.15
N ASP A 166 -11.39 -8.78 5.07
CA ASP A 166 -10.99 -7.75 4.09
C ASP A 166 -10.46 -6.48 4.73
N ARG A 167 -9.48 -6.62 5.61
CA ARG A 167 -8.79 -5.50 6.23
C ARG A 167 -7.29 -5.71 6.37
N ASN A 168 -6.56 -4.62 6.49
CA ASN A 168 -5.18 -4.57 6.95
C ASN A 168 -5.14 -4.20 8.44
N ALA A 169 -3.95 -4.31 9.04
CA ALA A 169 -3.69 -4.01 10.45
C ALA A 169 -3.68 -2.49 10.77
N VAL A 170 -4.59 -1.74 10.18
CA VAL A 170 -4.80 -0.31 10.47
C VAL A 170 -6.11 -0.17 11.20
N VAL A 171 -6.09 0.39 12.40
CA VAL A 171 -7.28 0.64 13.22
C VAL A 171 -7.35 2.12 13.53
N SER A 172 -8.42 2.77 13.08
CA SER A 172 -8.73 4.14 13.46
C SER A 172 -9.86 4.15 14.47
N ILE A 173 -9.67 4.95 15.49
CA ILE A 173 -10.66 5.16 16.56
C ILE A 173 -11.02 6.63 16.66
N GLN A 174 -12.19 6.91 17.14
CA GLN A 174 -12.68 8.24 17.49
C GLN A 174 -13.27 8.22 18.87
N THR A 175 -12.96 9.22 19.69
CA THR A 175 -13.58 9.47 20.98
C THR A 175 -14.42 10.74 20.86
N PRO A 176 -15.76 10.66 20.85
CA PRO A 176 -16.61 11.82 20.55
C PRO A 176 -16.49 12.96 21.58
N GLU A 177 -16.08 12.65 22.81
CA GLU A 177 -16.06 13.59 23.94
C GLU A 177 -14.67 14.17 24.22
N ILE A 178 -13.61 13.62 23.60
CA ILE A 178 -12.22 14.01 23.86
C ILE A 178 -11.54 14.37 22.54
N ASP A 179 -10.72 15.41 22.55
CA ASP A 179 -9.88 15.77 21.41
C ASP A 179 -8.85 14.67 21.16
N MET A 180 -8.86 14.13 19.93
CA MET A 180 -7.96 13.05 19.53
C MET A 180 -6.48 13.46 19.58
N SER A 181 -6.17 14.76 19.44
CA SER A 181 -4.81 15.27 19.59
C SER A 181 -4.33 15.15 21.06
N GLN A 182 -5.21 15.35 22.01
CA GLN A 182 -4.91 15.13 23.45
C GLN A 182 -4.69 13.66 23.74
N VAL A 183 -5.54 12.78 23.19
CA VAL A 183 -5.40 11.32 23.34
C VAL A 183 -4.05 10.87 22.77
N ALA A 184 -3.71 11.32 21.56
CA ALA A 184 -2.44 10.98 20.92
C ALA A 184 -1.24 11.48 21.73
N TRP A 185 -1.31 12.69 22.25
CA TRP A 185 -0.27 13.26 23.10
C TRP A 185 -0.07 12.45 24.40
N GLN A 186 -1.14 12.05 25.07
CA GLN A 186 -1.07 11.22 26.27
C GLN A 186 -0.50 9.84 25.97
N LEU A 187 -0.97 9.19 24.91
CA LEU A 187 -0.47 7.88 24.49
C LEU A 187 1.04 7.88 24.22
N ASP A 188 1.55 8.93 23.57
CA ASP A 188 2.97 9.08 23.31
C ASP A 188 3.77 9.36 24.59
N ASN A 189 3.38 10.38 25.37
CA ASN A 189 4.17 10.85 26.52
C ASN A 189 4.10 9.94 27.75
N GLU A 190 2.94 9.31 28.02
CA GLU A 190 2.75 8.49 29.22
C GLU A 190 2.99 7.00 28.94
N TYR A 191 2.75 6.53 27.73
CA TYR A 191 2.78 5.10 27.40
C TYR A 191 3.76 4.75 26.28
N GLY A 192 4.39 5.73 25.62
CA GLY A 192 5.30 5.51 24.49
C GLY A 192 4.59 4.95 23.26
N VAL A 193 3.29 5.19 23.11
CA VAL A 193 2.47 4.70 21.98
C VAL A 193 2.23 5.83 21.00
N MET A 194 3.02 5.86 19.93
CA MET A 194 2.87 6.83 18.86
C MET A 194 1.67 6.49 17.98
N THR A 195 0.78 7.46 17.82
CA THR A 195 -0.39 7.37 16.95
C THR A 195 -0.40 8.53 15.94
N ARG A 196 -1.32 8.46 14.98
CA ARG A 196 -1.52 9.54 14.01
C ARG A 196 -2.95 10.10 14.18
N VAL A 197 -3.07 11.41 14.20
CA VAL A 197 -4.33 12.17 14.24
C VAL A 197 -4.62 12.77 12.88
#